data_9328c2e85ee50e5f655582140feadfe1
#
_entry.id   9328c2e85ee50e5f655582140feadfe1
#
_cell.length_a   1.000
_cell.length_b   1.000
_cell.length_c   1.000
_cell.angle_alpha   90.00
_cell.angle_beta   90.00
_cell.angle_gamma   90.00
#
_symmetry.space_group_name_H-M   'P 1'
#
loop_
_entity.id
_entity.type
_entity.pdbx_description
1 polymer ?
#
loop_
_entity_poly.entity_id
_entity_poly.type
_entity_poly.pdbx_seq_one_letter_code
_entity_poly.pdbx_strand_id
1 'polypeptide(L)'
;MLKINVQNLEVDLQRGLSFMAQYDFFKLDTRGLQISAERGTGICLKRTKKHLGITYDTISHFYMALVRGIQMEVGEQQIHPRVEKLGFMLDCSRNAVPKVEEIKRLICLLVLMGYNYLELYTEDTYELPNEPYFGYKRGRYSREELREIVIFARQFEIEVVPCIQTLAHLKNLANWKPYFDHMDIDDILLVEDERTYALIRKMLMFCKEVYDTTRVHIGLDEAFHLGRGKYTDTYGYRSKHEIYLQHLKKVFAICEEVGVLPEFWADGFYDTDLQIEDIQAIFNEKQTPIYWEYSVAETAPHIEKLEQLKTYAGKVIYAGGLWKWIGFAPSNDFSDKVNDKALEAAFACGVEDIVMTAWGDNGAECSVYAIIPAMWHVTELVYPMKTPSTAIVRELTGYSDAEWRMCDVLNQVVDGVDRLSNGIKYLLSNDLLIGLLDANIPENAGEHYEKLVGIFTELANKDSQFAYIFRTYASACKLLTNKATYGKRLYAAYQREDLDAIQMLRDELPVMKEHVTEFHVHFREQWMREHKGFGFEVMDVRIGSLISRIQTVQWMLGEYLAGRMPVIYELEEERLEYFCGQLQGKEVFAPLHNHWATAYTVNHI
;
A
#
# COMPACT_ATOMS: atom_id res chain seq x y z
N MET A 1 5.48 -0.84 -27.12
CA MET A 1 6.76 -0.86 -26.37
C MET A 1 7.78 0.01 -27.11
N LEU A 2 8.34 0.97 -26.44
CA LEU A 2 9.25 1.99 -26.95
C LEU A 2 10.60 1.38 -27.36
N LYS A 3 11.15 1.85 -28.52
CA LYS A 3 12.48 1.45 -29.01
C LYS A 3 13.45 2.60 -28.87
N ILE A 4 14.55 2.40 -28.16
CA ILE A 4 15.60 3.39 -27.92
C ILE A 4 16.97 2.85 -28.36
N ASN A 5 17.80 3.76 -28.90
CA ASN A 5 19.18 3.47 -29.25
C ASN A 5 20.11 4.13 -28.22
N VAL A 6 20.84 3.29 -27.51
CA VAL A 6 21.68 3.67 -26.35
C VAL A 6 23.18 3.61 -26.63
N GLN A 7 23.61 3.36 -27.88
CA GLN A 7 25.01 3.13 -28.24
C GLN A 7 25.96 4.27 -27.87
N ASN A 8 25.44 5.49 -27.75
CA ASN A 8 26.23 6.69 -27.45
C ASN A 8 26.20 7.09 -25.96
N LEU A 9 25.64 6.25 -25.11
CA LEU A 9 25.58 6.49 -23.66
C LEU A 9 26.80 5.89 -22.95
N GLU A 10 27.11 6.39 -21.78
CA GLU A 10 28.09 5.80 -20.87
C GLU A 10 27.69 4.37 -20.46
N VAL A 11 28.68 3.53 -20.14
CA VAL A 11 28.49 2.09 -19.86
C VAL A 11 27.51 1.85 -18.71
N ASP A 12 27.55 2.67 -17.67
CA ASP A 12 26.66 2.52 -16.51
C ASP A 12 25.20 2.83 -16.85
N LEU A 13 24.95 3.86 -17.66
CA LEU A 13 23.60 4.16 -18.18
C LEU A 13 23.08 3.05 -19.10
N GLN A 14 23.96 2.51 -19.98
CA GLN A 14 23.59 1.37 -20.83
C GLN A 14 23.23 0.12 -20.00
N ARG A 15 23.97 -0.15 -18.93
CA ARG A 15 23.70 -1.28 -18.01
C ARG A 15 22.33 -1.12 -17.34
N GLY A 16 22.02 0.04 -16.78
CA GLY A 16 20.72 0.31 -16.16
C GLY A 16 19.56 0.18 -17.15
N LEU A 17 19.73 0.71 -18.39
CA LEU A 17 18.71 0.53 -19.44
C LEU A 17 18.56 -0.93 -19.87
N SER A 18 19.62 -1.74 -19.80
CA SER A 18 19.55 -3.17 -20.07
C SER A 18 18.73 -3.92 -19.00
N PHE A 19 18.86 -3.57 -17.72
CA PHE A 19 17.99 -4.12 -16.67
C PHE A 19 16.51 -3.74 -16.90
N MET A 20 16.23 -2.47 -17.20
CA MET A 20 14.86 -2.02 -17.48
C MET A 20 14.26 -2.73 -18.71
N ALA A 21 15.09 -3.02 -19.73
CA ALA A 21 14.66 -3.81 -20.88
C ALA A 21 14.37 -5.28 -20.54
N GLN A 22 15.08 -5.88 -19.57
CA GLN A 22 14.77 -7.22 -19.06
C GLN A 22 13.43 -7.31 -18.34
N TYR A 23 12.98 -6.18 -17.73
CA TYR A 23 11.66 -6.05 -17.12
C TYR A 23 10.60 -5.50 -18.08
N ASP A 24 10.85 -5.54 -19.38
CA ASP A 24 9.90 -5.15 -20.45
C ASP A 24 9.38 -3.71 -20.37
N PHE A 25 10.14 -2.76 -19.81
CA PHE A 25 9.75 -1.35 -19.85
C PHE A 25 9.98 -0.70 -21.21
N PHE A 26 11.01 -1.14 -21.96
CA PHE A 26 11.28 -0.73 -23.35
C PHE A 26 12.18 -1.72 -24.08
N LYS A 27 12.36 -1.52 -25.41
CA LYS A 27 13.26 -2.34 -26.23
C LYS A 27 14.48 -1.54 -26.66
N LEU A 28 15.66 -2.13 -26.50
CA LEU A 28 16.90 -1.61 -27.06
C LEU A 28 16.96 -1.99 -28.55
N ASP A 29 17.01 -0.99 -29.45
CA ASP A 29 17.05 -1.19 -30.91
C ASP A 29 17.92 -0.10 -31.54
N THR A 30 18.93 -0.47 -32.32
CA THR A 30 19.84 0.46 -33.01
C THR A 30 19.10 1.41 -33.98
N ARG A 31 17.89 1.07 -34.39
CA ARG A 31 17.01 1.89 -35.26
C ARG A 31 16.04 2.73 -34.43
N GLY A 32 16.06 2.63 -33.09
CA GLY A 32 15.22 3.42 -32.20
C GLY A 32 15.62 4.88 -32.14
N LEU A 33 14.91 5.64 -31.28
CA LEU A 33 15.26 7.02 -30.98
C LEU A 33 16.69 7.09 -30.45
N GLN A 34 17.54 7.91 -31.08
CA GLN A 34 18.91 8.10 -30.63
C GLN A 34 18.95 8.94 -29.36
N ILE A 35 19.61 8.43 -28.33
CA ILE A 35 19.78 9.11 -27.04
C ILE A 35 21.22 9.54 -26.87
N SER A 36 21.45 10.77 -26.43
CA SER A 36 22.72 11.23 -25.88
C SER A 36 22.51 11.84 -24.51
N ALA A 37 23.50 11.71 -23.64
CA ALA A 37 23.41 12.17 -22.27
C ALA A 37 24.73 12.85 -21.86
N GLU A 38 24.61 13.90 -21.06
CA GLU A 38 25.74 14.63 -20.50
C GLU A 38 25.44 14.97 -19.04
N ARG A 39 26.36 14.63 -18.14
CA ARG A 39 26.25 15.00 -16.72
C ARG A 39 26.59 16.48 -16.56
N GLY A 40 25.67 17.25 -15.96
CA GLY A 40 25.80 18.70 -15.78
C GLY A 40 24.99 19.20 -14.58
N THR A 41 24.63 20.45 -14.57
CA THR A 41 23.79 21.06 -13.52
C THR A 41 22.34 21.12 -13.98
N GLY A 42 21.44 20.55 -13.15
CA GLY A 42 20.00 20.49 -13.43
C GLY A 42 19.61 19.55 -14.57
N ILE A 43 18.36 19.62 -14.98
CA ILE A 43 17.78 18.71 -15.97
C ILE A 43 17.35 19.50 -17.20
N CYS A 44 17.94 19.19 -18.37
CA CYS A 44 17.60 19.82 -19.64
C CYS A 44 17.36 18.77 -20.73
N LEU A 45 16.28 18.93 -21.47
CA LEU A 45 15.88 18.07 -22.57
C LEU A 45 15.95 18.82 -23.90
N LYS A 46 16.61 18.23 -24.92
CA LYS A 46 16.67 18.75 -26.30
C LYS A 46 16.15 17.68 -27.26
N ARG A 47 14.92 17.85 -27.74
CA ARG A 47 14.23 16.89 -28.59
C ARG A 47 14.21 17.31 -30.04
N THR A 48 14.64 16.42 -30.92
CA THR A 48 14.44 16.51 -32.38
C THR A 48 13.61 15.30 -32.84
N LYS A 49 13.24 15.22 -34.11
CA LYS A 49 12.49 14.07 -34.65
C LYS A 49 13.20 12.74 -34.46
N LYS A 50 14.54 12.69 -34.41
CA LYS A 50 15.33 11.45 -34.40
C LYS A 50 16.26 11.32 -33.19
N HIS A 51 16.40 12.37 -32.39
CA HIS A 51 17.39 12.44 -31.32
C HIS A 51 16.82 13.12 -30.09
N LEU A 52 17.18 12.62 -28.91
CA LEU A 52 16.94 13.20 -27.60
C LEU A 52 18.28 13.37 -26.88
N GLY A 53 18.66 14.64 -26.63
CA GLY A 53 19.77 15.01 -25.76
C GLY A 53 19.27 15.29 -24.36
N ILE A 54 19.96 14.75 -23.35
CA ILE A 54 19.62 14.87 -21.94
C ILE A 54 20.83 15.41 -21.18
N THR A 55 20.68 16.57 -20.53
CA THR A 55 21.58 17.00 -19.46
C THR A 55 20.96 16.63 -18.13
N TYR A 56 21.74 16.07 -17.21
CA TYR A 56 21.27 15.58 -15.92
C TYR A 56 22.33 15.77 -14.83
N ASP A 57 21.91 15.92 -13.57
CA ASP A 57 22.79 16.06 -12.42
C ASP A 57 22.96 14.73 -11.65
N THR A 58 21.90 13.90 -11.54
CA THR A 58 21.92 12.57 -10.92
C THR A 58 21.51 11.48 -11.91
N ILE A 59 21.97 10.26 -11.72
CA ILE A 59 21.61 9.11 -12.57
C ILE A 59 20.08 8.88 -12.54
N SER A 60 19.44 9.01 -11.39
CA SER A 60 17.98 8.91 -11.29
C SER A 60 17.27 9.96 -12.15
N HIS A 61 17.75 11.20 -12.18
CA HIS A 61 17.21 12.25 -13.04
C HIS A 61 17.41 11.96 -14.54
N PHE A 62 18.49 11.27 -14.94
CA PHE A 62 18.63 10.82 -16.33
C PHE A 62 17.48 9.92 -16.77
N TYR A 63 17.11 8.91 -15.97
CA TYR A 63 16.06 7.96 -16.36
C TYR A 63 14.67 8.61 -16.39
N MET A 64 14.36 9.46 -15.42
CA MET A 64 13.14 10.27 -15.42
C MET A 64 13.10 11.20 -16.63
N ALA A 65 14.18 11.90 -16.92
CA ALA A 65 14.32 12.80 -18.05
C ALA A 65 14.20 12.07 -19.40
N LEU A 66 14.72 10.84 -19.50
CA LEU A 66 14.55 9.99 -20.67
C LEU A 66 13.07 9.74 -20.97
N VAL A 67 12.31 9.30 -19.97
CA VAL A 67 10.87 9.03 -20.08
C VAL A 67 10.11 10.29 -20.47
N ARG A 68 10.38 11.40 -19.82
CA ARG A 68 9.77 12.71 -20.10
C ARG A 68 10.11 13.23 -21.52
N GLY A 69 11.40 13.14 -21.89
CA GLY A 69 11.90 13.62 -23.18
C GLY A 69 11.38 12.83 -24.38
N ILE A 70 11.06 11.55 -24.19
CA ILE A 70 10.47 10.72 -25.26
C ILE A 70 9.08 11.22 -25.65
N GLN A 71 8.29 11.67 -24.69
CA GLN A 71 6.93 12.19 -24.90
C GLN A 71 6.90 13.66 -25.31
N MET A 72 8.04 14.37 -25.16
CA MET A 72 8.13 15.80 -25.44
C MET A 72 8.03 16.07 -26.96
N GLU A 73 7.37 17.15 -27.34
CA GLU A 73 7.44 17.69 -28.70
C GLU A 73 8.86 18.16 -29.06
N VAL A 74 9.12 18.35 -30.34
CA VAL A 74 10.42 18.86 -30.79
C VAL A 74 10.67 20.25 -30.19
N GLY A 75 11.79 20.41 -29.50
CA GLY A 75 12.14 21.65 -28.80
C GLY A 75 13.12 21.41 -27.66
N GLU A 76 13.21 22.38 -26.78
CA GLU A 76 14.05 22.36 -25.58
C GLU A 76 13.21 22.70 -24.36
N GLN A 77 13.47 21.98 -23.24
CA GLN A 77 12.82 22.22 -21.97
C GLN A 77 13.76 21.93 -20.81
N GLN A 78 13.73 22.80 -19.79
CA GLN A 78 14.34 22.55 -18.50
C GLN A 78 13.26 22.04 -17.54
N ILE A 79 13.65 21.11 -16.66
CA ILE A 79 12.82 20.58 -15.57
C ILE A 79 13.45 21.07 -14.27
N HIS A 80 12.63 21.67 -13.43
CA HIS A 80 13.01 22.15 -12.11
C HIS A 80 12.26 21.32 -11.06
N PRO A 81 12.91 20.34 -10.40
CA PRO A 81 12.29 19.60 -9.32
C PRO A 81 11.83 20.54 -8.20
N ARG A 82 10.65 20.28 -7.64
CA ARG A 82 10.13 21.07 -6.51
C ARG A 82 10.65 20.60 -5.16
N VAL A 83 11.25 19.42 -5.12
CA VAL A 83 11.86 18.81 -3.92
C VAL A 83 13.21 18.20 -4.28
N GLU A 84 14.08 18.02 -3.31
CA GLU A 84 15.37 17.36 -3.49
C GLU A 84 15.22 15.83 -3.52
N LYS A 85 14.33 15.30 -2.68
CA LYS A 85 14.10 13.87 -2.54
C LYS A 85 12.63 13.52 -2.70
N LEU A 86 12.36 12.56 -3.59
CA LEU A 86 11.08 11.91 -3.76
C LEU A 86 11.26 10.42 -3.49
N GLY A 87 10.74 9.95 -2.37
CA GLY A 87 10.80 8.56 -1.92
C GLY A 87 9.52 7.78 -2.16
N PHE A 88 9.66 6.48 -2.13
CA PHE A 88 8.55 5.54 -2.13
C PHE A 88 8.72 4.57 -0.97
N MET A 89 7.71 4.41 -0.13
CA MET A 89 7.72 3.40 0.94
C MET A 89 6.89 2.19 0.54
N LEU A 90 7.54 1.03 0.52
CA LEU A 90 6.92 -0.26 0.25
C LEU A 90 6.69 -1.01 1.57
N ASP A 91 5.42 -1.35 1.86
CA ASP A 91 5.09 -2.22 2.99
C ASP A 91 5.46 -3.67 2.67
N CYS A 92 6.36 -4.23 3.49
CA CYS A 92 6.87 -5.60 3.40
C CYS A 92 6.46 -6.45 4.61
N SER A 93 5.52 -5.98 5.45
CA SER A 93 5.22 -6.59 6.74
C SER A 93 3.76 -7.01 6.93
N ARG A 94 2.81 -6.32 6.30
CA ARG A 94 1.39 -6.61 6.50
C ARG A 94 0.97 -7.84 5.70
N ASN A 95 1.39 -9.03 6.17
CA ASN A 95 1.16 -10.34 5.59
C ASN A 95 2.04 -10.69 4.38
N ALA A 96 2.15 -9.80 3.38
CA ALA A 96 2.94 -10.02 2.18
C ALA A 96 4.40 -9.56 2.34
N VAL A 97 5.32 -10.37 1.85
CA VAL A 97 6.74 -10.01 1.70
C VAL A 97 7.10 -10.09 0.21
N PRO A 98 7.33 -8.96 -0.48
CA PRO A 98 7.68 -8.94 -1.89
C PRO A 98 8.96 -9.73 -2.19
N LYS A 99 9.02 -10.36 -3.37
CA LYS A 99 10.24 -11.03 -3.82
C LYS A 99 11.32 -10.01 -4.17
N VAL A 100 12.58 -10.37 -4.01
CA VAL A 100 13.73 -9.52 -4.38
C VAL A 100 13.63 -9.07 -5.83
N GLU A 101 13.28 -9.97 -6.76
CA GLU A 101 13.12 -9.64 -8.18
C GLU A 101 11.99 -8.63 -8.45
N GLU A 102 10.89 -8.68 -7.67
CA GLU A 102 9.82 -7.69 -7.81
C GLU A 102 10.20 -6.33 -7.23
N ILE A 103 11.00 -6.30 -6.15
CA ILE A 103 11.58 -5.04 -5.64
C ILE A 103 12.52 -4.43 -6.68
N LYS A 104 13.37 -5.22 -7.34
CA LYS A 104 14.23 -4.73 -8.43
C LYS A 104 13.43 -4.17 -9.61
N ARG A 105 12.34 -4.86 -10.00
CA ARG A 105 11.41 -4.36 -11.03
C ARG A 105 10.77 -3.04 -10.59
N LEU A 106 10.32 -2.96 -9.34
CA LEU A 106 9.75 -1.72 -8.78
C LEU A 106 10.79 -0.59 -8.77
N ILE A 107 12.04 -0.85 -8.38
CA ILE A 107 13.13 0.14 -8.45
C ILE A 107 13.30 0.68 -9.88
N CYS A 108 13.28 -0.18 -10.90
CA CYS A 108 13.33 0.28 -12.29
C CYS A 108 12.16 1.21 -12.64
N LEU A 109 10.94 0.87 -12.20
CA LEU A 109 9.77 1.70 -12.43
C LEU A 109 9.86 3.03 -11.69
N LEU A 110 10.25 3.00 -10.40
CA LEU A 110 10.40 4.19 -9.55
C LEU A 110 11.39 5.19 -10.16
N VAL A 111 12.54 4.71 -10.60
CA VAL A 111 13.57 5.56 -11.22
C VAL A 111 13.09 6.20 -12.52
N LEU A 112 12.31 5.47 -13.34
CA LEU A 112 11.68 6.00 -14.55
C LEU A 112 10.62 7.07 -14.23
N MET A 113 10.05 7.04 -13.03
CA MET A 113 9.10 8.03 -12.51
C MET A 113 9.76 9.16 -11.71
N GLY A 114 11.10 9.13 -11.51
CA GLY A 114 11.82 10.17 -10.81
C GLY A 114 11.92 10.03 -9.30
N TYR A 115 11.49 8.88 -8.75
CA TYR A 115 11.74 8.55 -7.35
C TYR A 115 13.23 8.25 -7.16
N ASN A 116 13.85 8.77 -6.11
CA ASN A 116 15.28 8.69 -5.89
C ASN A 116 15.67 8.04 -4.55
N TYR A 117 14.71 7.58 -3.74
CA TYR A 117 14.94 6.65 -2.65
C TYR A 117 13.75 5.70 -2.43
N LEU A 118 14.03 4.56 -1.80
CA LEU A 118 13.06 3.51 -1.47
C LEU A 118 13.14 3.22 0.02
N GLU A 119 12.02 3.31 0.74
CA GLU A 119 11.90 2.79 2.09
C GLU A 119 11.30 1.39 2.07
N LEU A 120 11.89 0.48 2.82
CA LEU A 120 11.34 -0.85 3.07
C LEU A 120 10.78 -0.88 4.49
N TYR A 121 9.46 -0.86 4.60
CA TYR A 121 8.77 -0.98 5.88
C TYR A 121 8.66 -2.47 6.27
N THR A 122 9.34 -2.87 7.33
CA THR A 122 9.59 -4.29 7.59
C THR A 122 9.11 -4.81 8.94
N GLU A 123 8.78 -3.97 9.91
CA GLU A 123 8.47 -4.41 11.29
C GLU A 123 9.48 -5.48 11.79
N ASP A 124 9.14 -6.78 11.62
CA ASP A 124 9.98 -7.93 11.97
C ASP A 124 10.37 -8.80 10.75
N THR A 125 10.05 -8.39 9.51
CA THR A 125 10.24 -9.25 8.32
C THR A 125 11.67 -9.22 7.75
N TYR A 126 12.68 -9.24 8.63
CA TYR A 126 14.10 -9.40 8.28
C TYR A 126 14.82 -10.29 9.30
N GLU A 127 15.92 -10.90 8.92
CA GLU A 127 16.75 -11.70 9.83
C GLU A 127 17.51 -10.80 10.79
N LEU A 128 17.35 -11.04 12.08
CA LEU A 128 18.11 -10.35 13.12
C LEU A 128 19.09 -11.34 13.76
N PRO A 129 20.41 -11.03 13.80
CA PRO A 129 21.40 -11.94 14.36
C PRO A 129 21.13 -12.33 15.81
N ASN A 130 21.19 -13.62 16.10
CA ASN A 130 20.91 -14.24 17.42
C ASN A 130 19.46 -14.07 17.91
N GLU A 131 18.53 -13.70 17.01
CA GLU A 131 17.09 -13.61 17.30
C GLU A 131 16.29 -14.55 16.37
N PRO A 132 16.32 -15.86 16.59
CA PRO A 132 15.76 -16.83 15.63
C PRO A 132 14.23 -16.72 15.44
N TYR A 133 13.52 -16.19 16.42
CA TYR A 133 12.07 -15.98 16.36
C TYR A 133 11.66 -14.62 15.79
N PHE A 134 12.60 -13.70 15.55
CA PHE A 134 12.32 -12.44 14.90
C PHE A 134 11.94 -12.67 13.45
N GLY A 135 10.70 -12.33 13.07
CA GLY A 135 10.13 -12.60 11.73
C GLY A 135 9.99 -14.08 11.38
N TYR A 136 10.00 -14.97 12.38
CA TYR A 136 9.89 -16.43 12.16
C TYR A 136 8.57 -16.78 11.48
N LYS A 137 8.64 -17.56 10.38
CA LYS A 137 7.50 -17.96 9.55
C LYS A 137 6.77 -16.82 8.82
N ARG A 138 7.38 -15.65 8.71
CA ARG A 138 6.80 -14.48 8.03
C ARG A 138 7.42 -14.19 6.65
N GLY A 139 8.24 -15.09 6.11
CA GLY A 139 8.91 -14.86 4.82
C GLY A 139 10.00 -13.79 4.87
N ARG A 140 10.52 -13.48 6.06
CA ARG A 140 11.53 -12.45 6.30
C ARG A 140 12.67 -12.48 5.28
N TYR A 141 13.24 -11.31 5.02
CA TYR A 141 14.42 -11.19 4.18
C TYR A 141 15.67 -11.66 4.90
N SER A 142 16.54 -12.39 4.20
CA SER A 142 17.89 -12.63 4.67
C SER A 142 18.76 -11.39 4.52
N ARG A 143 19.91 -11.38 5.20
CA ARG A 143 20.93 -10.34 5.04
C ARG A 143 21.37 -10.20 3.58
N GLU A 144 21.54 -11.31 2.89
CA GLU A 144 21.98 -11.37 1.49
C GLU A 144 20.92 -10.80 0.56
N GLU A 145 19.63 -11.13 0.76
CA GLU A 145 18.50 -10.58 0.00
C GLU A 145 18.43 -9.06 0.11
N LEU A 146 18.55 -8.51 1.33
CA LEU A 146 18.54 -7.05 1.54
C LEU A 146 19.76 -6.38 0.89
N ARG A 147 20.96 -6.95 1.03
CA ARG A 147 22.17 -6.43 0.36
C ARG A 147 22.04 -6.45 -1.16
N GLU A 148 21.44 -7.49 -1.71
CA GLU A 148 21.18 -7.61 -3.16
C GLU A 148 20.28 -6.47 -3.65
N ILE A 149 19.22 -6.15 -2.90
CA ILE A 149 18.33 -5.01 -3.20
C ILE A 149 19.12 -3.69 -3.14
N VAL A 150 19.89 -3.46 -2.08
CA VAL A 150 20.67 -2.23 -1.89
C VAL A 150 21.71 -2.04 -3.01
N ILE A 151 22.46 -3.10 -3.35
CA ILE A 151 23.47 -3.06 -4.43
C ILE A 151 22.81 -2.78 -5.78
N PHE A 152 21.64 -3.36 -6.04
CA PHE A 152 20.89 -3.10 -7.27
C PHE A 152 20.41 -1.64 -7.35
N ALA A 153 19.81 -1.12 -6.28
CA ALA A 153 19.31 0.26 -6.21
C ALA A 153 20.40 1.30 -6.42
N ARG A 154 21.58 1.08 -5.88
CA ARG A 154 22.76 1.97 -6.02
C ARG A 154 23.22 2.17 -7.47
N GLN A 155 22.94 1.24 -8.37
CA GLN A 155 23.26 1.40 -9.79
C GLN A 155 22.47 2.56 -10.43
N PHE A 156 21.38 2.97 -9.79
CA PHE A 156 20.51 4.06 -10.21
C PHE A 156 20.64 5.30 -9.31
N GLU A 157 21.63 5.34 -8.42
CA GLU A 157 21.75 6.35 -7.35
C GLU A 157 20.48 6.43 -6.46
N ILE A 158 19.75 5.29 -6.30
CA ILE A 158 18.66 5.16 -5.34
C ILE A 158 19.22 4.70 -4.00
N GLU A 159 18.91 5.47 -2.93
CA GLU A 159 19.13 5.06 -1.55
C GLU A 159 18.01 4.11 -1.10
N VAL A 160 18.36 3.00 -0.46
CA VAL A 160 17.38 2.14 0.23
C VAL A 160 17.45 2.43 1.72
N VAL A 161 16.36 2.92 2.29
CA VAL A 161 16.24 3.30 3.69
C VAL A 161 15.46 2.22 4.44
N PRO A 162 16.01 1.63 5.51
CA PRO A 162 15.22 0.72 6.35
C PRO A 162 14.18 1.51 7.14
N CYS A 163 12.93 1.04 7.10
CA CYS A 163 11.84 1.54 7.92
C CYS A 163 11.41 0.42 8.87
N ILE A 164 11.80 0.55 10.15
CA ILE A 164 11.57 -0.44 11.20
C ILE A 164 10.66 0.14 12.28
N GLN A 165 10.25 -0.72 13.22
CA GLN A 165 9.43 -0.31 14.35
C GLN A 165 10.21 -0.47 15.66
N THR A 166 10.26 0.58 16.46
CA THR A 166 10.98 0.59 17.75
C THR A 166 10.07 0.81 18.96
N LEU A 167 8.74 0.85 18.77
CA LEU A 167 7.77 1.00 19.87
C LEU A 167 6.50 0.18 19.63
N ALA A 168 5.66 0.54 18.65
CA ALA A 168 4.39 -0.13 18.33
C ALA A 168 4.48 -0.99 17.07
N HIS A 169 3.37 -1.52 16.59
CA HIS A 169 3.23 -2.39 15.40
C HIS A 169 4.07 -3.69 15.43
N LEU A 170 4.44 -4.15 16.61
CA LEU A 170 5.25 -5.37 16.78
C LEU A 170 4.44 -6.57 17.28
N LYS A 171 3.14 -6.61 16.98
CA LYS A 171 2.22 -7.67 17.39
C LYS A 171 2.74 -9.07 17.06
N ASN A 172 3.43 -9.24 15.95
CA ASN A 172 3.94 -10.55 15.55
C ASN A 172 5.02 -11.09 16.50
N LEU A 173 5.77 -10.24 17.20
CA LEU A 173 6.72 -10.65 18.23
C LEU A 173 5.99 -11.27 19.43
N ALA A 174 4.81 -10.76 19.79
CA ALA A 174 4.00 -11.26 20.90
C ALA A 174 3.50 -12.70 20.71
N ASN A 175 3.65 -13.30 19.52
CA ASN A 175 3.37 -14.71 19.30
C ASN A 175 4.45 -15.65 19.87
N TRP A 176 5.64 -15.11 20.19
CA TRP A 176 6.80 -15.93 20.52
C TRP A 176 7.26 -15.69 21.96
N LYS A 177 7.32 -16.77 22.74
CA LYS A 177 7.70 -16.73 24.16
C LYS A 177 8.97 -15.92 24.46
N PRO A 178 10.05 -15.93 23.66
CA PRO A 178 11.23 -15.11 23.90
C PRO A 178 10.96 -13.60 24.02
N TYR A 179 9.87 -13.12 23.39
CA TYR A 179 9.53 -11.69 23.41
C TYR A 179 8.40 -11.31 24.36
N PHE A 180 7.78 -12.27 25.07
CA PHE A 180 6.68 -11.95 25.99
C PHE A 180 7.07 -10.90 27.05
N ASP A 181 8.31 -10.94 27.50
CA ASP A 181 8.81 -9.96 28.49
C ASP A 181 9.23 -8.63 27.90
N HIS A 182 9.33 -8.53 26.57
CA HIS A 182 9.61 -7.28 25.87
C HIS A 182 8.34 -6.45 25.59
N MET A 183 7.14 -7.05 25.76
CA MET A 183 5.88 -6.42 25.39
C MET A 183 5.23 -5.78 26.64
N ASP A 184 4.75 -4.54 26.48
CA ASP A 184 3.83 -3.90 27.42
C ASP A 184 2.43 -4.49 27.26
N ILE A 185 1.91 -4.44 26.04
CA ILE A 185 0.69 -5.10 25.56
C ILE A 185 1.02 -5.90 24.30
N ASP A 186 0.02 -6.38 23.57
CA ASP A 186 0.19 -7.32 22.44
C ASP A 186 0.92 -6.74 21.21
N ASP A 187 1.04 -5.43 21.07
CA ASP A 187 1.67 -4.77 19.91
C ASP A 187 2.69 -3.68 20.27
N ILE A 188 2.83 -3.35 21.55
CA ILE A 188 3.70 -2.25 22.06
C ILE A 188 4.79 -2.82 22.94
N LEU A 189 6.05 -2.37 22.71
CA LEU A 189 7.19 -2.73 23.53
C LEU A 189 7.11 -2.12 24.93
N LEU A 190 7.63 -2.84 25.93
CA LEU A 190 7.76 -2.38 27.31
C LEU A 190 8.85 -1.33 27.40
N VAL A 191 8.46 -0.08 27.63
CA VAL A 191 9.38 1.06 27.84
C VAL A 191 10.05 0.94 29.22
N GLU A 192 11.25 1.53 29.37
CA GLU A 192 12.10 1.47 30.58
C GLU A 192 12.68 0.08 30.89
N ASP A 193 12.53 -0.90 29.99
CA ASP A 193 13.15 -2.21 30.10
C ASP A 193 14.44 -2.30 29.27
N GLU A 194 15.54 -2.66 29.91
CA GLU A 194 16.86 -2.74 29.24
C GLU A 194 16.90 -3.83 28.14
N ARG A 195 16.03 -4.85 28.21
CA ARG A 195 15.91 -5.88 27.16
C ARG A 195 15.35 -5.27 25.88
N THR A 196 14.36 -4.38 25.99
CA THR A 196 13.78 -3.62 24.87
C THR A 196 14.86 -2.80 24.17
N TYR A 197 15.64 -2.05 24.92
CA TYR A 197 16.71 -1.21 24.36
C TYR A 197 17.88 -2.03 23.79
N ALA A 198 18.17 -3.20 24.36
CA ALA A 198 19.15 -4.13 23.78
C ALA A 198 18.69 -4.68 22.43
N LEU A 199 17.37 -4.99 22.28
CA LEU A 199 16.79 -5.41 21.00
C LEU A 199 16.84 -4.28 19.97
N ILE A 200 16.40 -3.08 20.33
CA ILE A 200 16.44 -1.88 19.45
C ILE A 200 17.86 -1.62 18.96
N ARG A 201 18.87 -1.68 19.83
CA ARG A 201 20.28 -1.52 19.44
C ARG A 201 20.71 -2.54 18.40
N LYS A 202 20.35 -3.82 18.55
CA LYS A 202 20.63 -4.87 17.56
C LYS A 202 19.97 -4.56 16.22
N MET A 203 18.70 -4.11 16.23
CA MET A 203 17.96 -3.73 15.02
C MET A 203 18.66 -2.59 14.27
N LEU A 204 19.03 -1.51 14.98
CA LEU A 204 19.71 -0.35 14.39
C LEU A 204 21.10 -0.70 13.85
N MET A 205 21.88 -1.51 14.58
CA MET A 205 23.19 -1.99 14.10
C MET A 205 23.04 -2.83 12.83
N PHE A 206 22.05 -3.72 12.78
CA PHE A 206 21.75 -4.52 11.59
C PHE A 206 21.38 -3.64 10.40
N CYS A 207 20.47 -2.68 10.60
CA CYS A 207 20.06 -1.75 9.55
C CYS A 207 21.26 -0.97 8.97
N LYS A 208 22.06 -0.35 9.83
CA LYS A 208 23.25 0.39 9.40
C LYS A 208 24.22 -0.47 8.58
N GLU A 209 24.48 -1.69 9.03
CA GLU A 209 25.43 -2.59 8.37
C GLU A 209 24.90 -3.11 7.04
N VAL A 210 23.62 -3.52 6.99
CA VAL A 210 23.07 -4.23 5.84
C VAL A 210 22.67 -3.28 4.71
N TYR A 211 22.05 -2.16 5.05
CA TYR A 211 21.64 -1.15 4.08
C TYR A 211 22.78 -0.20 3.69
N ASP A 212 23.87 -0.18 4.50
CA ASP A 212 25.02 0.71 4.31
C ASP A 212 24.58 2.18 4.12
N THR A 213 23.68 2.62 5.02
CA THR A 213 23.15 3.97 5.12
C THR A 213 23.19 4.44 6.56
N THR A 214 23.21 5.74 6.76
CA THR A 214 23.02 6.33 8.08
C THR A 214 21.56 6.70 8.36
N ARG A 215 20.72 6.82 7.34
CA ARG A 215 19.28 7.08 7.50
C ARG A 215 18.57 5.80 7.96
N VAL A 216 17.79 5.88 9.02
CA VAL A 216 16.94 4.79 9.50
C VAL A 216 15.62 5.38 9.97
N HIS A 217 14.53 4.98 9.35
CA HIS A 217 13.21 5.28 9.84
C HIS A 217 12.88 4.31 10.99
N ILE A 218 12.69 4.85 12.19
CA ILE A 218 12.55 4.07 13.44
C ILE A 218 11.10 3.85 13.88
N GLY A 219 10.09 4.21 13.06
CA GLY A 219 8.67 4.03 13.35
C GLY A 219 8.14 5.00 14.38
N LEU A 220 7.65 4.50 15.52
CA LEU A 220 7.15 5.23 16.69
C LEU A 220 5.69 5.74 16.57
N ASP A 221 4.97 5.34 15.54
CA ASP A 221 3.59 5.70 15.28
C ASP A 221 2.58 4.88 16.10
N GLU A 222 1.40 5.45 16.29
CA GLU A 222 0.17 4.80 16.76
C GLU A 222 0.27 4.01 18.07
N ALA A 223 1.17 4.36 18.98
CA ALA A 223 1.26 3.73 20.30
C ALA A 223 0.09 4.16 21.22
N PHE A 224 -1.16 3.94 20.79
CA PHE A 224 -2.37 4.46 21.45
C PHE A 224 -2.54 4.00 22.90
N HIS A 225 -2.13 2.78 23.22
CA HIS A 225 -2.26 2.18 24.56
C HIS A 225 -0.93 2.09 25.31
N LEU A 226 0.04 2.93 24.96
CA LEU A 226 1.35 2.98 25.60
C LEU A 226 1.22 3.13 27.12
N GLY A 227 1.88 2.26 27.87
CA GLY A 227 1.88 2.25 29.31
C GLY A 227 0.58 1.78 29.97
N ARG A 228 -0.27 1.02 29.24
CA ARG A 228 -1.56 0.53 29.76
C ARG A 228 -1.58 -0.98 30.06
N GLY A 229 -0.45 -1.63 29.96
CA GLY A 229 -0.27 -3.06 30.28
C GLY A 229 0.74 -3.28 31.41
N LYS A 230 1.74 -4.12 31.14
CA LYS A 230 2.81 -4.49 32.08
C LYS A 230 3.55 -3.27 32.65
N TYR A 231 3.66 -2.17 31.87
CA TYR A 231 4.25 -0.93 32.33
C TYR A 231 3.54 -0.39 33.57
N THR A 232 2.20 -0.28 33.52
CA THR A 232 1.39 0.20 34.65
C THR A 232 1.54 -0.70 35.89
N ASP A 233 1.60 -2.03 35.69
CA ASP A 233 1.79 -2.99 36.78
C ASP A 233 3.16 -2.85 37.45
N THR A 234 4.18 -2.45 36.69
CA THR A 234 5.56 -2.36 37.17
C THR A 234 5.91 -0.99 37.74
N TYR A 235 5.50 0.09 37.04
CA TYR A 235 5.94 1.46 37.33
C TYR A 235 4.82 2.39 37.81
N GLY A 236 3.58 1.90 37.84
CA GLY A 236 2.40 2.72 38.12
C GLY A 236 1.93 3.52 36.91
N TYR A 237 0.82 4.24 37.07
CA TYR A 237 0.26 5.08 36.02
C TYR A 237 1.11 6.32 35.74
N ARG A 238 1.39 6.55 34.44
CA ARG A 238 1.97 7.80 33.93
C ARG A 238 1.24 8.21 32.64
N SER A 239 1.38 9.49 32.26
CA SER A 239 0.90 9.98 30.97
C SER A 239 1.58 9.22 29.83
N LYS A 240 0.82 8.87 28.78
CA LYS A 240 1.41 8.24 27.60
C LYS A 240 2.47 9.13 26.93
N HIS A 241 2.28 10.44 26.96
CA HIS A 241 3.20 11.40 26.37
C HIS A 241 4.53 11.49 27.17
N GLU A 242 4.47 11.40 28.51
CA GLU A 242 5.69 11.31 29.33
C GLU A 242 6.47 10.03 29.04
N ILE A 243 5.78 8.89 28.95
CA ILE A 243 6.39 7.59 28.62
C ILE A 243 7.01 7.63 27.21
N TYR A 244 6.28 8.20 26.24
CA TYR A 244 6.74 8.37 24.87
C TYR A 244 8.01 9.23 24.79
N LEU A 245 8.02 10.37 25.48
CA LEU A 245 9.18 11.27 25.53
C LEU A 245 10.41 10.61 26.15
N GLN A 246 10.23 9.82 27.21
CA GLN A 246 11.31 9.04 27.83
C GLN A 246 11.86 7.99 26.87
N HIS A 247 10.97 7.28 26.18
CA HIS A 247 11.37 6.30 25.18
C HIS A 247 12.18 6.94 24.04
N LEU A 248 11.70 8.06 23.48
CA LEU A 248 12.41 8.81 22.45
C LEU A 248 13.83 9.20 22.88
N LYS A 249 14.00 9.77 24.08
CA LYS A 249 15.33 10.13 24.62
C LYS A 249 16.29 8.93 24.60
N LYS A 250 15.80 7.76 25.03
CA LYS A 250 16.59 6.51 25.04
C LYS A 250 16.92 6.03 23.63
N VAL A 251 15.94 6.00 22.72
CA VAL A 251 16.13 5.54 21.35
C VAL A 251 17.07 6.48 20.59
N PHE A 252 16.92 7.80 20.73
CA PHE A 252 17.83 8.77 20.10
C PHE A 252 19.26 8.63 20.61
N ALA A 253 19.44 8.38 21.92
CA ALA A 253 20.78 8.10 22.45
C ALA A 253 21.40 6.83 21.85
N ILE A 254 20.61 5.78 21.63
CA ILE A 254 21.06 4.56 20.95
C ILE A 254 21.38 4.83 19.47
N CYS A 255 20.57 5.64 18.79
CA CYS A 255 20.85 6.06 17.41
C CYS A 255 22.19 6.79 17.31
N GLU A 256 22.48 7.70 18.24
CA GLU A 256 23.75 8.42 18.29
C GLU A 256 24.94 7.47 18.58
N GLU A 257 24.78 6.55 19.53
CA GLU A 257 25.78 5.51 19.84
C GLU A 257 26.10 4.63 18.63
N VAL A 258 25.07 4.18 17.90
CA VAL A 258 25.20 3.37 16.70
C VAL A 258 25.68 4.21 15.51
N GLY A 259 25.46 5.52 15.53
CA GLY A 259 25.83 6.47 14.46
C GLY A 259 24.85 6.38 13.28
N VAL A 260 23.54 6.42 13.56
CA VAL A 260 22.45 6.55 12.60
C VAL A 260 21.67 7.85 12.83
N LEU A 261 21.05 8.33 11.78
CA LEU A 261 20.20 9.52 11.76
C LEU A 261 18.74 9.05 11.73
N PRO A 262 18.01 9.16 12.84
CA PRO A 262 16.65 8.66 12.92
C PRO A 262 15.65 9.57 12.19
N GLU A 263 14.83 8.95 11.37
CA GLU A 263 13.58 9.47 10.84
C GLU A 263 12.43 8.74 11.57
N PHE A 264 11.32 9.44 11.87
CA PHE A 264 10.24 8.82 12.63
C PHE A 264 8.91 9.50 12.41
N TRP A 265 7.80 8.75 12.56
CA TRP A 265 6.45 9.28 12.49
C TRP A 265 6.16 10.24 13.63
N ALA A 266 5.63 11.41 13.31
CA ALA A 266 5.49 12.52 14.24
C ALA A 266 4.14 12.61 14.97
N ASP A 267 3.23 11.64 14.77
CA ASP A 267 1.89 11.64 15.36
C ASP A 267 1.90 11.66 16.90
N GLY A 268 2.94 11.11 17.53
CA GLY A 268 3.14 11.22 18.99
C GLY A 268 3.25 12.65 19.52
N PHE A 269 3.44 13.64 18.64
CA PHE A 269 3.46 15.08 18.99
C PHE A 269 2.19 15.82 18.60
N TYR A 270 1.19 15.13 17.98
CA TYR A 270 -0.11 15.72 17.72
C TYR A 270 -0.96 15.59 18.99
N ASP A 271 -1.74 16.62 19.29
CA ASP A 271 -2.63 16.65 20.46
C ASP A 271 -1.96 16.21 21.77
N THR A 272 -0.71 16.64 21.97
CA THR A 272 0.08 16.34 23.17
C THR A 272 -0.14 17.37 24.27
N ASP A 273 -0.05 16.91 25.53
CA ASP A 273 -0.04 17.75 26.74
C ASP A 273 1.39 18.16 27.17
N LEU A 274 2.41 17.76 26.40
CA LEU A 274 3.79 18.14 26.62
C LEU A 274 4.05 19.61 26.32
N GLN A 275 4.94 20.24 27.10
CA GLN A 275 5.36 21.60 26.81
C GLN A 275 6.31 21.61 25.58
N ILE A 276 6.23 22.68 24.80
CA ILE A 276 7.05 22.85 23.59
C ILE A 276 8.54 22.77 23.92
N GLU A 277 8.94 23.35 25.04
CA GLU A 277 10.32 23.36 25.51
C GLU A 277 10.84 21.95 25.82
N ASP A 278 10.01 21.06 26.37
CA ASP A 278 10.36 19.66 26.64
C ASP A 278 10.55 18.87 25.35
N ILE A 279 9.72 19.14 24.34
CA ILE A 279 9.85 18.54 23.00
C ILE A 279 11.14 19.05 22.33
N GLN A 280 11.34 20.36 22.27
CA GLN A 280 12.52 20.97 21.67
C GLN A 280 13.83 20.50 22.32
N ALA A 281 13.82 20.21 23.63
CA ALA A 281 15.00 19.75 24.36
C ALA A 281 15.53 18.38 23.95
N ILE A 282 14.72 17.56 23.24
CA ILE A 282 15.17 16.25 22.75
C ILE A 282 15.63 16.29 21.29
N PHE A 283 15.31 17.37 20.56
CA PHE A 283 15.68 17.50 19.16
C PHE A 283 17.03 18.21 18.99
N ASN A 284 17.74 17.77 17.96
CA ASN A 284 18.86 18.48 17.37
C ASN A 284 18.79 18.28 15.83
N GLU A 285 19.80 18.68 15.10
CA GLU A 285 19.85 18.57 13.63
C GLU A 285 19.89 17.13 13.07
N LYS A 286 20.00 16.10 13.94
CA LYS A 286 20.13 14.70 13.55
C LYS A 286 18.78 13.95 13.46
N GLN A 287 17.74 14.42 14.16
CA GLN A 287 16.43 13.79 14.19
C GLN A 287 15.50 14.46 13.18
N THR A 288 14.82 13.66 12.38
CA THR A 288 13.89 14.18 11.35
C THR A 288 12.49 13.62 11.57
N PRO A 289 11.54 14.42 12.07
CA PRO A 289 10.15 14.03 12.17
C PRO A 289 9.51 13.95 10.77
N ILE A 290 8.63 12.99 10.60
CA ILE A 290 7.85 12.79 9.37
C ILE A 290 6.39 13.12 9.68
N TYR A 291 5.87 14.13 9.02
CA TYR A 291 4.44 14.44 9.00
C TYR A 291 3.73 13.51 8.01
N TRP A 292 2.72 12.78 8.46
CA TRP A 292 1.89 11.96 7.62
C TRP A 292 0.39 12.31 7.75
N GLU A 293 -0.29 12.33 6.64
CA GLU A 293 -1.75 12.46 6.54
C GLU A 293 -2.19 11.94 5.16
N TYR A 294 -3.20 11.08 5.13
CA TYR A 294 -3.60 10.38 3.91
C TYR A 294 -5.03 10.65 3.44
N SER A 295 -5.80 11.42 4.20
CA SER A 295 -7.25 11.58 3.98
C SER A 295 -7.73 13.02 3.82
N VAL A 296 -6.95 13.99 4.25
CA VAL A 296 -7.31 15.41 4.23
C VAL A 296 -7.01 16.01 2.86
N ALA A 297 -8.06 16.41 2.12
CA ALA A 297 -7.97 17.03 0.79
C ALA A 297 -8.09 18.58 0.87
N GLU A 298 -7.42 19.18 1.84
CA GLU A 298 -7.41 20.64 2.10
C GLU A 298 -5.98 21.07 2.44
N THR A 299 -5.52 22.21 1.90
CA THR A 299 -4.13 22.67 2.06
C THR A 299 -3.82 23.20 3.47
N ALA A 300 -4.77 23.92 4.08
CA ALA A 300 -4.54 24.63 5.33
C ALA A 300 -4.17 23.73 6.54
N PRO A 301 -4.83 22.58 6.78
CA PRO A 301 -4.45 21.68 7.88
C PRO A 301 -3.04 21.12 7.73
N HIS A 302 -2.61 20.83 6.50
CA HIS A 302 -1.24 20.36 6.24
C HIS A 302 -0.20 21.45 6.55
N ILE A 303 -0.46 22.71 6.16
CA ILE A 303 0.43 23.84 6.48
C ILE A 303 0.57 23.98 8.01
N GLU A 304 -0.56 23.95 8.74
CA GLU A 304 -0.55 24.08 10.19
C GLU A 304 0.34 23.03 10.86
N LYS A 305 0.20 21.75 10.48
CA LYS A 305 1.00 20.66 11.07
C LYS A 305 2.47 20.72 10.64
N LEU A 306 2.77 21.03 9.40
CA LEU A 306 4.15 21.20 8.93
C LEU A 306 4.86 22.34 9.65
N GLU A 307 4.22 23.51 9.78
CA GLU A 307 4.78 24.63 10.50
C GLU A 307 4.94 24.35 12.00
N GLN A 308 3.99 23.62 12.62
CA GLN A 308 4.12 23.15 14.01
C GLN A 308 5.38 22.31 14.18
N LEU A 309 5.59 21.28 13.33
CA LEU A 309 6.76 20.39 13.44
C LEU A 309 8.08 21.12 13.22
N LYS A 310 8.10 22.12 12.33
CA LYS A 310 9.28 22.97 12.11
C LYS A 310 9.67 23.80 13.33
N THR A 311 8.76 24.04 14.27
CA THR A 311 9.12 24.67 15.55
C THR A 311 9.95 23.75 16.44
N TYR A 312 9.90 22.41 16.21
CA TYR A 312 10.62 21.41 16.98
C TYR A 312 11.93 20.97 16.31
N ALA A 313 11.92 20.84 14.97
CA ALA A 313 13.02 20.29 14.20
C ALA A 313 13.38 21.19 13.01
N GLY A 314 14.69 21.25 12.68
CA GLY A 314 15.18 22.06 11.54
C GLY A 314 14.76 21.52 10.18
N LYS A 315 14.47 20.20 10.07
CA LYS A 315 14.01 19.52 8.86
C LYS A 315 12.78 18.67 9.17
N VAL A 316 11.83 18.64 8.23
CA VAL A 316 10.62 17.81 8.30
C VAL A 316 10.46 17.11 6.97
N ILE A 317 10.09 15.83 6.98
CA ILE A 317 9.69 15.06 5.80
C ILE A 317 8.16 15.05 5.74
N TYR A 318 7.58 15.13 4.55
CA TYR A 318 6.16 14.87 4.34
C TYR A 318 5.95 13.45 3.79
N ALA A 319 5.04 12.69 4.39
CA ALA A 319 4.60 11.39 3.90
C ALA A 319 3.16 11.44 3.39
N GLY A 320 2.99 11.25 2.07
CA GLY A 320 1.69 11.11 1.43
C GLY A 320 1.29 9.65 1.23
N GLY A 321 -0.01 9.40 0.97
CA GLY A 321 -0.54 8.06 0.77
C GLY A 321 -0.91 7.77 -0.69
N LEU A 322 -0.53 6.59 -1.19
CA LEU A 322 -1.01 6.03 -2.44
C LEU A 322 -1.95 4.87 -2.10
N TRP A 323 -3.25 5.16 -2.07
CA TRP A 323 -4.27 4.31 -1.49
C TRP A 323 -4.43 2.95 -2.18
N LYS A 324 -3.83 1.90 -1.61
CA LYS A 324 -3.98 0.49 -2.03
C LYS A 324 -4.28 -0.47 -0.87
N TRP A 325 -4.37 0.02 0.34
CA TRP A 325 -4.43 -0.81 1.56
C TRP A 325 -5.83 -1.12 2.08
N ILE A 326 -6.86 -0.66 1.41
CA ILE A 326 -8.25 -0.87 1.87
C ILE A 326 -8.90 -2.16 1.36
N GLY A 327 -8.24 -2.92 0.47
CA GLY A 327 -8.77 -4.16 -0.08
C GLY A 327 -8.06 -4.59 -1.37
N PHE A 328 -8.78 -5.25 -2.27
CA PHE A 328 -8.22 -5.83 -3.50
C PHE A 328 -7.91 -4.80 -4.60
N ALA A 329 -8.54 -3.65 -4.56
CA ALA A 329 -8.39 -2.61 -5.57
C ALA A 329 -7.86 -1.30 -4.97
N PRO A 330 -7.15 -0.47 -5.77
CA PRO A 330 -6.64 0.83 -5.34
C PRO A 330 -7.72 1.89 -5.31
N SER A 331 -7.34 3.10 -4.86
CA SER A 331 -8.13 4.33 -5.00
C SER A 331 -7.21 5.45 -5.51
N ASN A 332 -6.88 5.39 -6.82
CA ASN A 332 -5.99 6.33 -7.47
C ASN A 332 -6.55 7.75 -7.48
N ASP A 333 -7.83 7.92 -7.84
CA ASP A 333 -8.47 9.24 -7.90
C ASP A 333 -8.54 9.90 -6.52
N PHE A 334 -8.76 9.11 -5.45
CA PHE A 334 -8.72 9.64 -4.09
C PHE A 334 -7.28 10.00 -3.66
N SER A 335 -6.30 9.18 -4.03
CA SER A 335 -4.87 9.48 -3.82
C SER A 335 -4.49 10.81 -4.47
N ASP A 336 -4.87 11.02 -5.71
CA ASP A 336 -4.59 12.27 -6.45
C ASP A 336 -5.24 13.48 -5.75
N LYS A 337 -6.53 13.37 -5.41
CA LYS A 337 -7.29 14.43 -4.73
C LYS A 337 -6.64 14.89 -3.42
N VAL A 338 -6.17 13.95 -2.60
CA VAL A 338 -5.49 14.26 -1.33
C VAL A 338 -4.09 14.83 -1.59
N ASN A 339 -3.31 14.14 -2.43
CA ASN A 339 -1.92 14.52 -2.66
C ASN A 339 -1.78 15.86 -3.39
N ASP A 340 -2.73 16.28 -4.23
CA ASP A 340 -2.76 17.63 -4.81
C ASP A 340 -2.67 18.71 -3.72
N LYS A 341 -3.45 18.58 -2.66
CA LYS A 341 -3.53 19.58 -1.58
C LYS A 341 -2.38 19.46 -0.58
N ALA A 342 -2.01 18.24 -0.27
CA ALA A 342 -0.91 17.98 0.65
C ALA A 342 0.46 18.39 0.08
N LEU A 343 0.72 18.09 -1.21
CA LEU A 343 1.95 18.50 -1.88
C LEU A 343 1.99 20.01 -2.13
N GLU A 344 0.85 20.64 -2.44
CA GLU A 344 0.75 22.11 -2.49
C GLU A 344 1.23 22.73 -1.16
N ALA A 345 0.76 22.20 -0.02
CA ALA A 345 1.19 22.62 1.31
C ALA A 345 2.68 22.36 1.56
N ALA A 346 3.17 21.16 1.24
CA ALA A 346 4.56 20.78 1.42
C ALA A 346 5.51 21.72 0.65
N PHE A 347 5.18 22.02 -0.62
CA PHE A 347 5.95 22.96 -1.44
C PHE A 347 5.90 24.38 -0.87
N ALA A 348 4.72 24.84 -0.41
CA ALA A 348 4.56 26.18 0.17
C ALA A 348 5.37 26.33 1.48
N CYS A 349 5.46 25.25 2.26
CA CYS A 349 6.27 25.20 3.46
C CYS A 349 7.77 24.94 3.20
N GLY A 350 8.21 24.76 1.95
CA GLY A 350 9.62 24.49 1.62
C GLY A 350 10.10 23.12 2.14
N VAL A 351 9.25 22.10 2.10
CA VAL A 351 9.64 20.72 2.39
C VAL A 351 10.48 20.19 1.22
N GLU A 352 11.69 19.71 1.51
CA GLU A 352 12.65 19.24 0.51
C GLU A 352 12.65 17.74 0.30
N ASP A 353 12.01 16.98 1.21
CA ASP A 353 12.01 15.51 1.22
C ASP A 353 10.57 15.01 1.39
N ILE A 354 10.11 14.22 0.44
CA ILE A 354 8.75 13.67 0.38
C ILE A 354 8.83 12.17 0.20
N VAL A 355 8.03 11.40 0.94
CA VAL A 355 7.87 9.96 0.74
C VAL A 355 6.42 9.60 0.46
N MET A 356 6.18 8.82 -0.58
CA MET A 356 4.85 8.32 -0.92
C MET A 356 4.70 6.90 -0.40
N THR A 357 3.76 6.69 0.52
CA THR A 357 3.57 5.40 1.19
C THR A 357 2.58 4.49 0.45
N ALA A 358 2.90 3.21 0.37
CA ALA A 358 2.06 2.17 -0.22
C ALA A 358 1.82 1.05 0.80
N TRP A 359 0.95 1.31 1.78
CA TRP A 359 0.62 0.39 2.86
C TRP A 359 -0.06 -0.89 2.37
N GLY A 360 0.05 -1.95 3.14
CA GLY A 360 -0.55 -3.27 2.88
C GLY A 360 -1.54 -3.73 3.94
N ASP A 361 -2.17 -2.81 4.67
CA ASP A 361 -3.02 -3.10 5.83
C ASP A 361 -3.99 -4.25 5.60
N ASN A 362 -4.17 -5.05 6.64
CA ASN A 362 -5.08 -6.17 6.67
C ASN A 362 -4.93 -7.18 5.52
N GLY A 363 -3.69 -7.41 5.06
CA GLY A 363 -3.41 -8.56 4.23
C GLY A 363 -2.73 -8.30 2.89
N ALA A 364 -2.44 -7.05 2.53
CA ALA A 364 -1.76 -6.67 1.28
C ALA A 364 -2.44 -7.24 0.02
N GLU A 365 -3.76 -7.13 -0.06
CA GLU A 365 -4.58 -7.76 -1.11
C GLU A 365 -4.41 -7.09 -2.49
N CYS A 366 -4.11 -5.77 -2.52
CA CYS A 366 -3.95 -5.01 -3.75
C CYS A 366 -2.50 -5.03 -4.23
N SER A 367 -2.29 -5.25 -5.54
CA SER A 367 -0.98 -5.15 -6.17
C SER A 367 -0.40 -3.74 -6.06
N VAL A 368 0.92 -3.63 -5.82
CA VAL A 368 1.61 -2.34 -5.84
C VAL A 368 1.58 -1.68 -7.22
N TYR A 369 1.45 -2.45 -8.28
CA TYR A 369 1.38 -1.90 -9.64
C TYR A 369 0.02 -1.28 -9.98
N ALA A 370 -1.02 -1.58 -9.21
CA ALA A 370 -2.35 -0.99 -9.42
C ALA A 370 -2.41 0.52 -9.11
N ILE A 371 -1.39 1.06 -8.39
CA ILE A 371 -1.27 2.50 -8.06
C ILE A 371 -0.34 3.27 -9.02
N ILE A 372 0.05 2.69 -10.15
CA ILE A 372 0.89 3.37 -11.16
C ILE A 372 0.33 4.74 -11.59
N PRO A 373 -0.99 4.93 -11.80
CA PRO A 373 -1.54 6.26 -12.09
C PRO A 373 -1.23 7.30 -11.03
N ALA A 374 -1.47 6.99 -9.76
CA ALA A 374 -1.21 7.90 -8.67
C ALA A 374 0.29 8.17 -8.45
N MET A 375 1.15 7.15 -8.66
CA MET A 375 2.61 7.34 -8.65
C MET A 375 3.05 8.34 -9.72
N TRP A 376 2.50 8.20 -10.94
CA TRP A 376 2.81 9.11 -12.04
C TRP A 376 2.25 10.51 -11.81
N HIS A 377 1.08 10.63 -11.22
CA HIS A 377 0.50 11.93 -10.85
C HIS A 377 1.43 12.72 -9.91
N VAL A 378 1.96 12.07 -8.88
CA VAL A 378 2.96 12.69 -7.98
C VAL A 378 4.22 13.12 -8.75
N THR A 379 4.68 12.29 -9.70
CA THR A 379 5.79 12.67 -10.59
C THR A 379 5.51 13.96 -11.36
N GLU A 380 4.29 14.13 -11.90
CA GLU A 380 3.89 15.36 -12.59
C GLU A 380 3.89 16.60 -11.67
N LEU A 381 3.50 16.43 -10.41
CA LEU A 381 3.51 17.51 -9.41
C LEU A 381 4.94 17.91 -9.01
N VAL A 382 5.82 16.95 -8.84
CA VAL A 382 7.22 17.17 -8.38
C VAL A 382 8.11 17.66 -9.53
N TYR A 383 7.93 17.13 -10.74
CA TYR A 383 8.73 17.48 -11.93
C TYR A 383 7.85 18.10 -13.02
N PRO A 384 7.33 19.31 -12.82
CA PRO A 384 6.35 19.89 -13.73
C PRO A 384 6.95 20.14 -15.13
N MET A 385 6.17 19.80 -16.16
CA MET A 385 6.46 20.08 -17.54
C MET A 385 5.42 21.04 -18.14
N LYS A 386 5.81 21.77 -19.21
CA LYS A 386 4.88 22.67 -19.94
C LYS A 386 3.67 21.92 -20.47
N THR A 387 3.85 20.67 -20.89
CA THR A 387 2.78 19.81 -21.39
C THR A 387 2.85 18.50 -20.61
N PRO A 388 2.07 18.35 -19.54
CA PRO A 388 1.94 17.07 -18.82
C PRO A 388 1.43 15.98 -19.76
N SER A 389 1.89 14.74 -19.58
CA SER A 389 1.45 13.63 -20.42
C SER A 389 1.42 12.32 -19.65
N THR A 390 0.27 11.68 -19.62
CA THR A 390 0.09 10.31 -19.11
C THR A 390 0.34 9.22 -20.16
N ALA A 391 0.67 9.60 -21.41
CA ALA A 391 0.91 8.65 -22.51
C ALA A 391 2.07 7.69 -22.21
N ILE A 392 3.02 8.11 -21.37
CA ILE A 392 4.15 7.28 -20.95
C ILE A 392 3.70 6.06 -20.13
N VAL A 393 2.65 6.18 -19.36
CA VAL A 393 2.10 5.05 -18.59
C VAL A 393 1.77 3.89 -19.53
N ARG A 394 1.16 4.18 -20.69
CA ARG A 394 0.90 3.17 -21.73
C ARG A 394 2.19 2.57 -22.32
N GLU A 395 3.18 3.40 -22.58
CA GLU A 395 4.46 2.92 -23.15
C GLU A 395 5.20 1.98 -22.20
N LEU A 396 5.17 2.26 -20.89
CA LEU A 396 5.83 1.47 -19.87
C LEU A 396 5.06 0.22 -19.48
N THR A 397 3.72 0.25 -19.55
CA THR A 397 2.88 -0.80 -18.97
C THR A 397 2.02 -1.56 -19.97
N GLY A 398 1.80 -1.02 -21.17
CA GLY A 398 0.84 -1.54 -22.15
C GLY A 398 -0.60 -1.04 -21.90
N TYR A 399 -0.86 -0.33 -20.81
CA TYR A 399 -2.17 0.23 -20.44
C TYR A 399 -2.09 1.75 -20.33
N SER A 400 -3.12 2.44 -20.82
CA SER A 400 -3.25 3.88 -20.58
C SER A 400 -3.58 4.18 -19.10
N ASP A 401 -3.37 5.42 -18.70
CA ASP A 401 -3.78 5.91 -17.38
C ASP A 401 -5.27 5.63 -17.10
N ALA A 402 -6.15 5.93 -18.06
CA ALA A 402 -7.58 5.66 -17.92
C ALA A 402 -7.92 4.15 -17.77
N GLU A 403 -7.18 3.26 -18.43
CA GLU A 403 -7.37 1.81 -18.26
C GLU A 403 -6.93 1.33 -16.88
N TRP A 404 -5.86 1.88 -16.33
CA TRP A 404 -5.46 1.60 -14.95
C TRP A 404 -6.47 2.13 -13.93
N ARG A 405 -7.02 3.33 -14.13
CA ARG A 405 -8.02 3.93 -13.24
C ARG A 405 -9.35 3.19 -13.22
N MET A 406 -9.62 2.33 -14.21
CA MET A 406 -10.75 1.39 -14.12
C MET A 406 -10.69 0.50 -12.87
N CYS A 407 -9.51 0.26 -12.29
CA CYS A 407 -9.37 -0.49 -11.04
C CYS A 407 -10.10 0.19 -9.87
N ASP A 408 -10.18 1.51 -9.83
CA ASP A 408 -10.85 2.26 -8.76
C ASP A 408 -12.37 1.99 -8.76
N VAL A 409 -12.95 1.73 -9.95
CA VAL A 409 -14.38 1.46 -10.13
C VAL A 409 -14.84 0.17 -9.42
N LEU A 410 -13.90 -0.77 -9.17
CA LEU A 410 -14.20 -2.00 -8.42
C LEU A 410 -14.66 -1.73 -6.97
N ASN A 411 -14.18 -0.65 -6.37
CA ASN A 411 -14.56 -0.25 -5.02
C ASN A 411 -15.89 0.52 -4.97
N GLN A 412 -16.37 1.00 -6.13
CA GLN A 412 -17.59 1.79 -6.24
C GLN A 412 -18.75 0.85 -6.61
N VAL A 413 -19.78 0.80 -5.79
CA VAL A 413 -20.99 0.00 -6.03
C VAL A 413 -22.17 0.89 -6.46
N VAL A 414 -22.06 2.18 -6.20
CA VAL A 414 -23.04 3.20 -6.57
C VAL A 414 -22.35 4.30 -7.36
N ASP A 415 -22.89 4.62 -8.54
CA ASP A 415 -22.33 5.67 -9.40
C ASP A 415 -22.24 7.03 -8.67
N GLY A 416 -21.09 7.69 -8.81
CA GLY A 416 -20.84 9.04 -8.31
C GLY A 416 -20.69 9.16 -6.79
N VAL A 417 -20.20 8.10 -6.13
CA VAL A 417 -19.73 8.18 -4.75
C VAL A 417 -18.42 8.98 -4.73
N ASP A 418 -18.43 10.13 -4.07
CA ASP A 418 -17.25 11.01 -3.93
C ASP A 418 -16.53 10.78 -2.59
N ARG A 419 -16.46 9.55 -2.13
CA ARG A 419 -15.70 9.19 -0.94
C ARG A 419 -14.98 7.86 -1.14
N LEU A 420 -13.92 7.68 -0.36
CA LEU A 420 -13.18 6.43 -0.32
C LEU A 420 -14.09 5.26 0.06
N SER A 421 -13.97 4.16 -0.67
CA SER A 421 -14.78 2.96 -0.50
C SER A 421 -13.96 1.70 -0.78
N ASN A 422 -14.32 0.59 -0.16
CA ASN A 422 -13.75 -0.74 -0.40
C ASN A 422 -14.83 -1.79 -0.70
N GLY A 423 -15.81 -1.40 -1.50
CA GLY A 423 -16.98 -2.20 -1.84
C GLY A 423 -16.67 -3.62 -2.28
N ILE A 424 -15.67 -3.82 -3.15
CA ILE A 424 -15.27 -5.16 -3.61
C ILE A 424 -14.91 -6.09 -2.43
N LYS A 425 -14.12 -5.64 -1.46
CA LYS A 425 -13.72 -6.46 -0.31
C LYS A 425 -14.91 -6.87 0.55
N TYR A 426 -15.81 -5.92 0.81
CA TYR A 426 -16.99 -6.16 1.63
C TYR A 426 -18.00 -7.08 0.97
N LEU A 427 -18.25 -6.89 -0.32
CA LEU A 427 -19.19 -7.76 -1.06
C LEU A 427 -18.65 -9.16 -1.25
N LEU A 428 -17.33 -9.33 -1.43
CA LEU A 428 -16.70 -10.65 -1.44
C LEU A 428 -16.84 -11.36 -0.09
N SER A 429 -16.74 -10.62 1.01
CA SER A 429 -16.75 -11.19 2.37
C SER A 429 -18.15 -11.28 2.97
N ASN A 430 -19.16 -10.50 2.52
CA ASN A 430 -20.50 -10.52 3.10
C ASN A 430 -21.11 -11.93 3.08
N ASP A 431 -21.50 -12.44 4.26
CA ASP A 431 -22.04 -13.78 4.40
C ASP A 431 -23.42 -13.94 3.76
N LEU A 432 -23.67 -15.08 3.12
CA LEU A 432 -24.88 -15.35 2.34
C LEU A 432 -26.15 -15.51 3.19
N LEU A 433 -26.02 -15.86 4.47
CA LEU A 433 -27.14 -16.03 5.41
C LEU A 433 -27.19 -14.89 6.43
N ILE A 434 -26.04 -14.53 7.04
CA ILE A 434 -26.00 -13.47 8.07
C ILE A 434 -26.25 -12.10 7.44
N GLY A 435 -25.64 -11.82 6.28
CA GLY A 435 -25.93 -10.64 5.48
C GLY A 435 -25.80 -9.31 6.20
N LEU A 436 -24.67 -9.08 6.90
CA LEU A 436 -24.44 -7.87 7.71
C LEU A 436 -24.61 -6.56 6.91
N LEU A 437 -24.36 -6.59 5.60
CA LEU A 437 -24.45 -5.43 4.72
C LEU A 437 -25.72 -5.40 3.88
N ASP A 438 -26.57 -6.43 3.92
CA ASP A 438 -27.68 -6.62 2.99
C ASP A 438 -28.61 -5.41 2.92
N ALA A 439 -28.92 -4.76 4.05
CA ALA A 439 -29.76 -3.57 4.09
C ALA A 439 -29.17 -2.37 3.34
N ASN A 440 -27.84 -2.30 3.19
CA ASN A 440 -27.15 -1.19 2.55
C ASN A 440 -26.72 -1.48 1.10
N ILE A 441 -26.80 -2.75 0.63
CA ILE A 441 -26.40 -3.12 -0.73
C ILE A 441 -27.44 -2.62 -1.75
N PRO A 442 -27.01 -1.85 -2.78
CA PRO A 442 -27.90 -1.42 -3.85
C PRO A 442 -28.48 -2.60 -4.63
N GLU A 443 -29.71 -2.49 -5.11
CA GLU A 443 -30.39 -3.56 -5.90
C GLU A 443 -29.60 -3.91 -7.18
N ASN A 444 -28.94 -2.93 -7.79
CA ASN A 444 -28.19 -3.06 -9.04
C ASN A 444 -26.71 -3.39 -8.84
N ALA A 445 -26.27 -3.75 -7.62
CA ALA A 445 -24.85 -4.05 -7.35
C ALA A 445 -24.32 -5.20 -8.25
N GLY A 446 -25.11 -6.24 -8.49
CA GLY A 446 -24.72 -7.32 -9.40
C GLY A 446 -24.54 -6.85 -10.85
N GLU A 447 -25.44 -5.98 -11.35
CA GLU A 447 -25.37 -5.43 -12.71
C GLU A 447 -24.14 -4.52 -12.89
N HIS A 448 -23.71 -3.81 -11.83
CA HIS A 448 -22.48 -3.03 -11.85
C HIS A 448 -21.27 -3.92 -12.18
N TYR A 449 -21.11 -5.03 -11.46
CA TYR A 449 -19.99 -5.95 -11.69
C TYR A 449 -20.13 -6.73 -13.01
N GLU A 450 -21.34 -7.06 -13.47
CA GLU A 450 -21.57 -7.67 -14.77
C GLU A 450 -21.00 -6.81 -15.93
N LYS A 451 -21.23 -5.50 -15.89
CA LYS A 451 -20.67 -4.56 -16.87
C LYS A 451 -19.14 -4.55 -16.83
N LEU A 452 -18.54 -4.68 -15.66
CA LEU A 452 -17.08 -4.67 -15.47
C LEU A 452 -16.41 -5.97 -15.96
N VAL A 453 -17.09 -7.11 -15.95
CA VAL A 453 -16.54 -8.39 -16.43
C VAL A 453 -15.97 -8.25 -17.85
N GLY A 454 -16.74 -7.67 -18.78
CA GLY A 454 -16.30 -7.47 -20.16
C GLY A 454 -15.06 -6.60 -20.26
N ILE A 455 -15.05 -5.48 -19.54
CA ILE A 455 -13.94 -4.50 -19.53
C ILE A 455 -12.66 -5.17 -19.02
N PHE A 456 -12.71 -5.79 -17.84
CA PHE A 456 -11.51 -6.42 -17.25
C PHE A 456 -11.04 -7.65 -18.04
N THR A 457 -11.96 -8.39 -18.69
CA THR A 457 -11.58 -9.49 -19.58
C THR A 457 -10.81 -8.97 -20.80
N GLU A 458 -11.24 -7.86 -21.40
CA GLU A 458 -10.51 -7.22 -22.50
C GLU A 458 -9.11 -6.77 -22.06
N LEU A 459 -9.02 -6.11 -20.91
CA LEU A 459 -7.73 -5.66 -20.34
C LEU A 459 -6.82 -6.85 -20.02
N ALA A 460 -7.37 -7.94 -19.46
CA ALA A 460 -6.63 -9.16 -19.13
C ALA A 460 -6.05 -9.89 -20.35
N ASN A 461 -6.63 -9.68 -21.55
CA ASN A 461 -6.17 -10.29 -22.80
C ASN A 461 -5.11 -9.47 -23.54
N LYS A 462 -4.73 -8.29 -23.04
CA LYS A 462 -3.65 -7.52 -23.65
C LYS A 462 -2.29 -8.17 -23.46
N ASP A 463 -1.40 -7.98 -24.44
CA ASP A 463 0.01 -8.38 -24.35
C ASP A 463 0.77 -7.40 -23.42
N SER A 464 0.67 -7.66 -22.13
CA SER A 464 1.30 -6.86 -21.08
C SER A 464 1.75 -7.74 -19.92
N GLN A 465 2.89 -7.40 -19.36
CA GLN A 465 3.41 -8.05 -18.15
C GLN A 465 2.49 -7.89 -16.92
N PHE A 466 1.56 -6.94 -16.93
CA PHE A 466 0.61 -6.65 -15.85
C PHE A 466 -0.79 -7.26 -16.08
N ALA A 467 -1.00 -8.01 -17.16
CA ALA A 467 -2.31 -8.59 -17.51
C ALA A 467 -2.89 -9.50 -16.41
N TYR A 468 -2.04 -10.11 -15.58
CA TYR A 468 -2.45 -10.95 -14.46
C TYR A 468 -3.29 -10.20 -13.41
N ILE A 469 -3.04 -8.90 -13.19
CA ILE A 469 -3.82 -8.06 -12.26
C ILE A 469 -5.26 -7.95 -12.77
N PHE A 470 -5.42 -7.69 -14.06
CA PHE A 470 -6.75 -7.58 -14.68
C PHE A 470 -7.47 -8.92 -14.76
N ARG A 471 -6.75 -10.06 -14.82
CA ARG A 471 -7.36 -11.41 -14.67
C ARG A 471 -7.96 -11.60 -13.29
N THR A 472 -7.25 -11.19 -12.24
CA THR A 472 -7.78 -11.21 -10.88
C THR A 472 -9.06 -10.38 -10.78
N TYR A 473 -9.07 -9.17 -11.32
CA TYR A 473 -10.24 -8.30 -11.27
C TYR A 473 -11.41 -8.81 -12.11
N ALA A 474 -11.17 -9.37 -13.31
CA ALA A 474 -12.21 -10.00 -14.13
C ALA A 474 -12.92 -11.14 -13.38
N SER A 475 -12.15 -12.01 -12.73
CA SER A 475 -12.71 -13.13 -11.94
C SER A 475 -13.45 -12.66 -10.70
N ALA A 476 -13.00 -11.59 -10.03
CA ALA A 476 -13.72 -10.97 -8.92
C ALA A 476 -15.07 -10.38 -9.36
N CYS A 477 -15.10 -9.66 -10.48
CA CYS A 477 -16.35 -9.14 -11.05
C CYS A 477 -17.32 -10.26 -11.42
N LYS A 478 -16.83 -11.32 -12.05
CA LYS A 478 -17.63 -12.49 -12.40
C LYS A 478 -18.28 -13.14 -11.18
N LEU A 479 -17.54 -13.26 -10.06
CA LEU A 479 -18.10 -13.73 -8.79
C LEU A 479 -19.16 -12.77 -8.25
N LEU A 480 -18.89 -11.48 -8.27
CA LEU A 480 -19.76 -10.46 -7.66
C LEU A 480 -21.03 -10.20 -8.48
N THR A 481 -21.08 -10.55 -9.77
CA THR A 481 -22.32 -10.49 -10.58
C THR A 481 -23.48 -11.18 -9.87
N ASN A 482 -23.26 -12.35 -9.26
CA ASN A 482 -24.29 -13.09 -8.54
C ASN A 482 -24.20 -12.90 -7.02
N LYS A 483 -22.99 -12.87 -6.45
CA LYS A 483 -22.79 -12.87 -5.02
C LYS A 483 -23.18 -11.54 -4.37
N ALA A 484 -22.97 -10.39 -5.04
CA ALA A 484 -23.19 -9.07 -4.44
C ALA A 484 -24.59 -8.89 -3.82
N THR A 485 -25.62 -9.42 -4.46
CA THR A 485 -27.02 -9.30 -4.00
C THR A 485 -27.63 -10.61 -3.52
N TYR A 486 -26.86 -11.70 -3.45
CA TYR A 486 -27.38 -13.04 -3.16
C TYR A 486 -28.07 -13.11 -1.80
N GLY A 487 -27.43 -12.66 -0.72
CA GLY A 487 -28.00 -12.67 0.63
C GLY A 487 -29.32 -11.91 0.71
N LYS A 488 -29.35 -10.74 0.09
CA LYS A 488 -30.54 -9.89 0.02
C LYS A 488 -31.71 -10.60 -0.73
N ARG A 489 -31.42 -11.22 -1.86
CA ARG A 489 -32.42 -11.99 -2.63
C ARG A 489 -32.91 -13.21 -1.84
N LEU A 490 -32.02 -13.92 -1.17
CA LEU A 490 -32.34 -15.09 -0.36
C LEU A 490 -33.21 -14.69 0.84
N TYR A 491 -32.83 -13.64 1.56
CA TYR A 491 -33.62 -13.13 2.69
C TYR A 491 -35.04 -12.75 2.25
N ALA A 492 -35.18 -12.02 1.15
CA ALA A 492 -36.47 -11.62 0.62
C ALA A 492 -37.35 -12.82 0.17
N ALA A 493 -36.75 -13.86 -0.42
CA ALA A 493 -37.46 -15.09 -0.81
C ALA A 493 -37.92 -15.86 0.45
N TYR A 494 -37.05 -15.99 1.46
CA TYR A 494 -37.37 -16.67 2.71
C TYR A 494 -38.50 -15.99 3.47
N GLN A 495 -38.46 -14.64 3.61
CA GLN A 495 -39.51 -13.86 4.29
C GLN A 495 -40.89 -13.94 3.61
N ARG A 496 -40.94 -14.28 2.32
CA ARG A 496 -42.17 -14.52 1.55
C ARG A 496 -42.60 -15.97 1.49
N GLU A 497 -41.81 -16.87 2.10
CA GLU A 497 -41.99 -18.33 2.01
C GLU A 497 -42.03 -18.83 0.54
N ASP A 498 -41.28 -18.17 -0.35
CA ASP A 498 -41.21 -18.46 -1.78
C ASP A 498 -40.22 -19.61 -2.03
N LEU A 499 -40.72 -20.85 -1.90
CA LEU A 499 -39.92 -22.06 -2.04
C LEU A 499 -39.30 -22.21 -3.45
N ASP A 500 -40.01 -21.75 -4.50
CA ASP A 500 -39.49 -21.83 -5.87
C ASP A 500 -38.30 -20.87 -6.05
N ALA A 501 -38.39 -19.65 -5.52
CA ALA A 501 -37.27 -18.71 -5.55
C ALA A 501 -36.08 -19.22 -4.70
N ILE A 502 -36.33 -19.82 -3.53
CA ILE A 502 -35.28 -20.45 -2.70
C ILE A 502 -34.61 -21.62 -3.46
N GLN A 503 -35.38 -22.44 -4.18
CA GLN A 503 -34.80 -23.52 -4.99
C GLN A 503 -33.91 -22.95 -6.12
N MET A 504 -34.37 -21.91 -6.82
CA MET A 504 -33.57 -21.25 -7.86
C MET A 504 -32.25 -20.70 -7.31
N LEU A 505 -32.30 -20.00 -6.15
CA LEU A 505 -31.11 -19.48 -5.47
C LEU A 505 -30.18 -20.60 -5.02
N ARG A 506 -30.70 -21.73 -4.53
CA ARG A 506 -29.90 -22.91 -4.20
C ARG A 506 -29.14 -23.44 -5.42
N ASP A 507 -29.80 -23.45 -6.59
CA ASP A 507 -29.23 -23.95 -7.84
C ASP A 507 -28.18 -23.01 -8.45
N GLU A 508 -28.11 -21.72 -8.04
CA GLU A 508 -27.03 -20.79 -8.38
C GLU A 508 -25.71 -21.09 -7.62
N LEU A 509 -25.75 -21.71 -6.43
CA LEU A 509 -24.60 -21.87 -5.55
C LEU A 509 -23.44 -22.69 -6.14
N PRO A 510 -23.65 -23.79 -6.91
CA PRO A 510 -22.56 -24.49 -7.57
C PRO A 510 -21.73 -23.58 -8.49
N VAL A 511 -22.39 -22.76 -9.29
CA VAL A 511 -21.73 -21.80 -10.20
C VAL A 511 -20.99 -20.73 -9.42
N MET A 512 -21.59 -20.20 -8.36
CA MET A 512 -20.92 -19.24 -7.47
C MET A 512 -19.64 -19.85 -6.86
N LYS A 513 -19.67 -21.10 -6.42
CA LYS A 513 -18.49 -21.82 -5.91
C LYS A 513 -17.38 -21.94 -6.97
N GLU A 514 -17.75 -22.20 -8.25
CA GLU A 514 -16.79 -22.22 -9.35
C GLU A 514 -16.14 -20.84 -9.54
N HIS A 515 -16.92 -19.76 -9.48
CA HIS A 515 -16.40 -18.39 -9.58
C HIS A 515 -15.46 -18.03 -8.40
N VAL A 516 -15.76 -18.46 -7.17
CA VAL A 516 -14.82 -18.28 -6.03
C VAL A 516 -13.51 -19.03 -6.31
N THR A 517 -13.59 -20.25 -6.85
CA THR A 517 -12.41 -21.04 -7.18
C THR A 517 -11.58 -20.38 -8.27
N GLU A 518 -12.21 -19.83 -9.31
CA GLU A 518 -11.55 -19.10 -10.39
C GLU A 518 -10.85 -17.84 -9.85
N PHE A 519 -11.52 -17.05 -9.01
CA PHE A 519 -10.94 -15.88 -8.35
C PHE A 519 -9.73 -16.26 -7.50
N HIS A 520 -9.84 -17.31 -6.69
CA HIS A 520 -8.73 -17.81 -5.87
C HIS A 520 -7.51 -18.21 -6.71
N VAL A 521 -7.72 -18.87 -7.85
CA VAL A 521 -6.63 -19.27 -8.77
C VAL A 521 -5.91 -18.05 -9.32
N HIS A 522 -6.63 -17.04 -9.81
CA HIS A 522 -6.02 -15.85 -10.39
C HIS A 522 -5.35 -14.96 -9.33
N PHE A 523 -5.96 -14.85 -8.15
CA PHE A 523 -5.35 -14.11 -7.04
C PHE A 523 -4.08 -14.81 -6.53
N ARG A 524 -4.06 -16.14 -6.47
CA ARG A 524 -2.85 -16.92 -6.16
C ARG A 524 -1.74 -16.69 -7.19
N GLU A 525 -2.08 -16.66 -8.50
CA GLU A 525 -1.12 -16.33 -9.55
C GLU A 525 -0.50 -14.95 -9.33
N GLN A 526 -1.33 -13.93 -9.06
CA GLN A 526 -0.89 -12.58 -8.72
C GLN A 526 0.05 -12.58 -7.51
N TRP A 527 -0.38 -13.19 -6.40
CA TRP A 527 0.41 -13.24 -5.17
C TRP A 527 1.77 -13.91 -5.37
N MET A 528 1.77 -15.12 -5.96
CA MET A 528 3.00 -15.89 -6.16
C MET A 528 3.95 -15.25 -7.18
N ARG A 529 3.45 -14.35 -8.01
CA ARG A 529 4.29 -13.52 -8.88
C ARG A 529 4.98 -12.42 -8.08
N GLU A 530 4.26 -11.69 -7.27
CA GLU A 530 4.75 -10.49 -6.59
C GLU A 530 5.45 -10.79 -5.26
N HIS A 531 5.00 -11.78 -4.52
CA HIS A 531 5.38 -12.02 -3.14
C HIS A 531 6.00 -13.42 -2.93
N LYS A 532 6.70 -13.59 -1.79
CA LYS A 532 7.04 -14.91 -1.25
C LYS A 532 5.74 -15.67 -0.92
N GLY A 533 5.79 -17.00 -0.85
CA GLY A 533 4.61 -17.82 -0.59
C GLY A 533 4.00 -17.64 0.81
N PHE A 534 4.78 -17.16 1.76
CA PHE A 534 4.31 -16.85 3.13
C PHE A 534 3.24 -15.76 3.09
N GLY A 535 2.23 -15.89 3.96
CA GLY A 535 1.10 -14.97 4.03
C GLY A 535 -0.07 -15.38 3.12
N PHE A 536 0.17 -16.17 2.06
CA PHE A 536 -0.92 -16.64 1.21
C PHE A 536 -1.87 -17.60 1.92
N GLU A 537 -1.40 -18.32 2.93
CA GLU A 537 -2.24 -19.16 3.79
C GLU A 537 -3.38 -18.37 4.46
N VAL A 538 -3.20 -17.07 4.72
CA VAL A 538 -4.27 -16.19 5.20
C VAL A 538 -5.34 -16.00 4.11
N MET A 539 -4.92 -15.86 2.86
CA MET A 539 -5.81 -15.73 1.71
C MET A 539 -6.53 -17.06 1.40
N ASP A 540 -5.84 -18.20 1.56
CA ASP A 540 -6.47 -19.53 1.51
C ASP A 540 -7.60 -19.67 2.54
N VAL A 541 -7.40 -19.19 3.77
CA VAL A 541 -8.45 -19.16 4.80
C VAL A 541 -9.59 -18.22 4.38
N ARG A 542 -9.29 -16.98 3.98
CA ARG A 542 -10.30 -15.97 3.62
C ARG A 542 -11.15 -16.37 2.43
N ILE A 543 -10.53 -16.80 1.34
CA ILE A 543 -11.22 -17.15 0.10
C ILE A 543 -11.76 -18.58 0.17
N GLY A 544 -10.99 -19.52 0.73
CA GLY A 544 -11.40 -20.91 0.89
C GLY A 544 -12.60 -21.06 1.83
N SER A 545 -12.74 -20.21 2.86
CA SER A 545 -13.91 -20.20 3.73
C SER A 545 -15.21 -19.90 2.97
N LEU A 546 -15.16 -19.05 1.93
CA LEU A 546 -16.33 -18.78 1.08
C LEU A 546 -16.83 -20.04 0.37
N ILE A 547 -15.91 -20.90 -0.11
CA ILE A 547 -16.25 -22.17 -0.75
C ILE A 547 -16.98 -23.08 0.25
N SER A 548 -16.44 -23.25 1.45
CA SER A 548 -17.04 -24.05 2.51
C SER A 548 -18.38 -23.49 2.96
N ARG A 549 -18.49 -22.18 3.08
CA ARG A 549 -19.74 -21.50 3.46
C ARG A 549 -20.83 -21.69 2.41
N ILE A 550 -20.52 -21.54 1.12
CA ILE A 550 -21.45 -21.82 0.01
C ILE A 550 -21.98 -23.26 0.09
N GLN A 551 -21.13 -24.24 0.37
CA GLN A 551 -21.56 -25.64 0.54
C GLN A 551 -22.49 -25.82 1.73
N THR A 552 -22.21 -25.16 2.86
CA THR A 552 -23.09 -25.19 4.04
C THR A 552 -24.46 -24.58 3.71
N VAL A 553 -24.49 -23.41 3.06
CA VAL A 553 -25.73 -22.76 2.63
C VAL A 553 -26.52 -23.66 1.69
N GLN A 554 -25.86 -24.24 0.70
CA GLN A 554 -26.51 -25.16 -0.25
C GLN A 554 -27.16 -26.36 0.47
N TRP A 555 -26.49 -26.93 1.48
CA TRP A 555 -27.02 -28.00 2.29
C TRP A 555 -28.21 -27.51 3.14
N MET A 556 -28.10 -26.39 3.86
CA MET A 556 -29.19 -25.83 4.68
C MET A 556 -30.44 -25.55 3.88
N LEU A 557 -30.28 -24.91 2.70
CA LEU A 557 -31.43 -24.68 1.80
C LEU A 557 -32.06 -26.00 1.33
N GLY A 558 -31.25 -27.03 1.07
CA GLY A 558 -31.75 -28.37 0.71
C GLY A 558 -32.55 -29.02 1.84
N GLU A 559 -32.10 -28.91 3.08
CA GLU A 559 -32.82 -29.41 4.25
C GLU A 559 -34.12 -28.65 4.53
N TYR A 560 -34.10 -27.32 4.34
CA TYR A 560 -35.26 -26.45 4.46
C TYR A 560 -36.33 -26.82 3.41
N LEU A 561 -35.97 -26.86 2.15
CA LEU A 561 -36.87 -27.23 1.05
C LEU A 561 -37.46 -28.65 1.19
N ALA A 562 -36.71 -29.55 1.79
CA ALA A 562 -37.17 -30.91 2.10
C ALA A 562 -38.01 -31.02 3.37
N GLY A 563 -38.23 -29.92 4.09
CA GLY A 563 -39.00 -29.89 5.35
C GLY A 563 -38.29 -30.53 6.54
N ARG A 564 -37.00 -30.84 6.44
CA ARG A 564 -36.19 -31.41 7.54
C ARG A 564 -35.58 -30.37 8.47
N MET A 565 -35.43 -29.14 7.97
CA MET A 565 -35.03 -27.98 8.74
C MET A 565 -36.17 -26.96 8.65
N PRO A 566 -37.00 -26.80 9.70
CA PRO A 566 -38.19 -25.94 9.60
C PRO A 566 -37.87 -24.44 9.62
N VAL A 567 -36.68 -24.06 10.12
CA VAL A 567 -36.25 -22.66 10.29
C VAL A 567 -34.77 -22.55 9.97
N ILE A 568 -34.39 -21.48 9.27
CA ILE A 568 -33.01 -21.04 9.11
C ILE A 568 -32.86 -19.78 9.97
N TYR A 569 -32.29 -19.91 11.16
CA TYR A 569 -32.28 -18.85 12.17
C TYR A 569 -31.61 -17.57 11.71
N GLU A 570 -30.57 -17.64 10.89
CA GLU A 570 -29.88 -16.47 10.31
C GLU A 570 -30.80 -15.65 9.38
N LEU A 571 -31.85 -16.26 8.82
CA LEU A 571 -32.83 -15.60 7.98
C LEU A 571 -34.07 -15.10 8.74
N GLU A 572 -34.20 -15.43 10.03
CA GLU A 572 -35.24 -14.87 10.92
C GLU A 572 -34.84 -13.49 11.48
N GLU A 573 -33.53 -13.22 11.55
CA GLU A 573 -33.01 -11.96 12.07
C GLU A 573 -33.29 -10.80 11.11
N GLU A 574 -33.75 -9.66 11.65
CA GLU A 574 -33.97 -8.44 10.90
C GLU A 574 -32.68 -7.90 10.28
N ARG A 575 -32.71 -7.45 9.03
CA ARG A 575 -31.58 -6.81 8.33
C ARG A 575 -31.50 -5.34 8.69
N LEU A 576 -30.73 -5.01 9.73
CA LEU A 576 -30.48 -3.63 10.14
C LEU A 576 -29.43 -2.96 9.24
N GLU A 577 -29.54 -1.65 9.10
CA GLU A 577 -28.52 -0.87 8.39
C GLU A 577 -27.19 -0.90 9.13
N TYR A 578 -26.11 -1.30 8.43
CA TYR A 578 -24.77 -1.36 9.01
C TYR A 578 -24.29 0.00 9.57
N PHE A 579 -24.70 1.09 8.95
CA PHE A 579 -24.35 2.45 9.37
C PHE A 579 -25.37 3.13 10.27
N CYS A 580 -26.38 2.41 10.73
CA CYS A 580 -27.42 2.91 11.66
C CYS A 580 -28.09 4.21 11.19
N GLY A 581 -28.32 4.39 9.88
CA GLY A 581 -28.89 5.59 9.30
C GLY A 581 -27.99 6.84 9.30
N GLN A 582 -26.71 6.68 9.64
CA GLN A 582 -25.74 7.80 9.66
C GLN A 582 -25.31 8.24 8.24
N LEU A 583 -25.48 7.38 7.25
CA LEU A 583 -25.17 7.66 5.86
C LEU A 583 -26.46 7.74 5.04
N GLN A 584 -26.54 8.64 4.07
CA GLN A 584 -27.70 8.84 3.21
C GLN A 584 -27.31 8.85 1.72
N GLY A 585 -28.29 8.49 0.86
CA GLY A 585 -28.12 8.54 -0.59
C GLY A 585 -26.96 7.67 -1.09
N LYS A 586 -26.08 8.24 -1.90
CA LYS A 586 -24.92 7.53 -2.49
C LYS A 586 -23.87 7.07 -1.46
N GLU A 587 -23.87 7.65 -0.26
CA GLU A 587 -22.96 7.30 0.81
C GLU A 587 -23.36 6.02 1.55
N VAL A 588 -24.59 5.52 1.34
CA VAL A 588 -25.13 4.35 2.04
C VAL A 588 -24.27 3.10 1.87
N PHE A 589 -23.59 2.97 0.73
CA PHE A 589 -22.64 1.88 0.50
C PHE A 589 -21.24 2.41 0.15
N ALA A 590 -20.56 2.98 1.14
CA ALA A 590 -19.18 3.40 1.03
C ALA A 590 -18.38 3.00 2.29
N PRO A 591 -18.34 1.70 2.66
CA PRO A 591 -17.66 1.27 3.86
C PRO A 591 -16.15 1.43 3.69
N LEU A 592 -15.53 2.17 4.61
CA LEU A 592 -14.08 2.21 4.77
C LEU A 592 -13.72 1.41 6.02
N HIS A 593 -13.43 0.15 5.83
CA HIS A 593 -13.09 -0.76 6.92
C HIS A 593 -12.08 -1.80 6.43
N ASN A 594 -11.07 -2.09 7.21
CA ASN A 594 -9.98 -2.97 6.79
C ASN A 594 -10.16 -4.43 7.24
N HIS A 595 -11.10 -4.72 8.16
CA HIS A 595 -11.29 -6.04 8.70
C HIS A 595 -12.37 -6.84 7.96
N TRP A 596 -11.98 -7.83 7.17
CA TRP A 596 -12.90 -8.72 6.49
C TRP A 596 -13.81 -9.49 7.47
N ALA A 597 -13.30 -9.86 8.67
CA ALA A 597 -14.05 -10.57 9.69
C ALA A 597 -15.30 -9.81 10.13
N THR A 598 -15.25 -8.48 10.20
CA THR A 598 -16.39 -7.64 10.54
C THR A 598 -17.48 -7.67 9.47
N ALA A 599 -17.12 -7.83 8.19
CA ALA A 599 -18.09 -7.95 7.11
C ALA A 599 -18.63 -9.38 6.95
N TYR A 600 -17.89 -10.38 7.39
CA TYR A 600 -18.24 -11.79 7.29
C TYR A 600 -19.11 -12.26 8.45
N THR A 601 -18.73 -11.94 9.68
CA THR A 601 -19.46 -12.35 10.90
C THR A 601 -19.17 -11.41 12.06
N VAL A 602 -20.12 -11.30 13.00
CA VAL A 602 -19.94 -10.59 14.28
C VAL A 602 -19.30 -11.47 15.35
N ASN A 603 -19.14 -12.76 15.09
CA ASN A 603 -18.51 -13.70 16.00
C ASN A 603 -16.99 -13.61 15.94
N HIS A 604 -16.31 -14.06 16.99
CA HIS A 604 -14.86 -14.14 17.02
C HIS A 604 -14.32 -15.19 16.04
N ILE A 605 -13.30 -14.80 15.28
CA ILE A 605 -12.58 -15.67 14.37
C ILE A 605 -11.11 -15.73 14.79
#